data_e7acb5c50e3edfc6f2a8ee3bd402b3a3
#
_entry.id   e7acb5c50e3edfc6f2a8ee3bd402b3a3
#
_cell.length_a   1.000
_cell.length_b   1.000
_cell.length_c   1.000
_cell.angle_alpha   90.00
_cell.angle_beta   90.00
_cell.angle_gamma   90.00
#
_symmetry.space_group_name_H-M   'P 1'
#
loop_
_entity.id
_entity.type
_entity.pdbx_description
1 polymer ?
#
loop_
_entity_poly.entity_id
_entity_poly.type
_entity_poly.pdbx_seq_one_letter_code
_entity_poly.pdbx_strand_id
1 'polypeptide(L)'
;MQKILFLFGAFISLPVLIANEACEFSRWGEGDEIGNANLINAESILKASQLIKTGKAYSLGVIIDQNTPAYPPRSLSLQVVQPTGQFGKDQFPNATYNDDVFQGWFGIGPQIDGLGHIGDPDAVFYNCFDGKEISQITGLTKLGIEKIPPLVARGLLINIAAVKKVDHLEAGETFNLRDVKRALRAQNISVESGDVVIFHTGWTQYKYDTNPEEWGSGAPGITPEVASYLAEKEVVAVGADTWSLDVVPPIKANEPYPGHGILIQENGIYILETMNTGELADDNVSEFLFVLGPAKVRGAVQMIINPIAIN
;
A
#
# COMPACT_ATOMS: atom_id res chain seq x y z
N MET A 1 -34.09 70.40 -26.20
CA MET A 1 -33.87 69.69 -24.93
C MET A 1 -34.18 68.22 -25.18
N GLN A 2 -33.14 67.43 -25.47
CA GLN A 2 -33.27 66.01 -25.76
C GLN A 2 -33.03 65.23 -24.46
N LYS A 3 -33.99 64.39 -24.03
CA LYS A 3 -33.86 63.51 -22.86
C LYS A 3 -33.25 62.21 -23.32
N ILE A 4 -32.06 61.91 -22.79
CA ILE A 4 -31.38 60.60 -22.97
C ILE A 4 -31.90 59.68 -21.87
N LEU A 5 -32.53 58.57 -22.26
CA LEU A 5 -33.01 57.51 -21.39
C LEU A 5 -31.91 56.48 -21.24
N PHE A 6 -31.33 56.33 -20.03
CA PHE A 6 -30.39 55.25 -19.70
C PHE A 6 -31.17 53.99 -19.31
N LEU A 7 -31.09 52.93 -20.11
CA LEU A 7 -31.55 51.60 -19.71
C LEU A 7 -30.45 50.94 -18.86
N PHE A 8 -30.72 50.69 -17.59
CA PHE A 8 -29.93 49.81 -16.73
C PHE A 8 -30.34 48.38 -17.01
N GLY A 9 -29.49 47.63 -17.68
CA GLY A 9 -29.62 46.17 -17.80
C GLY A 9 -29.15 45.50 -16.51
N ALA A 10 -30.06 44.87 -15.75
CA ALA A 10 -29.74 44.04 -14.61
C ALA A 10 -29.18 42.68 -15.12
N PHE A 11 -27.91 42.44 -14.94
CA PHE A 11 -27.31 41.09 -15.09
C PHE A 11 -27.73 40.22 -13.92
N ILE A 12 -28.65 39.29 -14.16
CA ILE A 12 -28.99 38.23 -13.22
C ILE A 12 -27.92 37.15 -13.42
N SER A 13 -26.93 37.11 -12.54
CA SER A 13 -26.01 35.96 -12.44
C SER A 13 -26.76 34.78 -11.78
N LEU A 14 -27.10 33.78 -12.59
CA LEU A 14 -27.54 32.48 -12.06
C LEU A 14 -26.35 31.84 -11.34
N PRO A 15 -26.53 31.36 -10.11
CA PRO A 15 -25.50 30.53 -9.47
C PRO A 15 -25.36 29.23 -10.28
N VAL A 16 -24.15 28.94 -10.76
CA VAL A 16 -23.80 27.62 -11.25
C VAL A 16 -23.83 26.73 -10.02
N LEU A 17 -24.87 25.93 -9.85
CA LEU A 17 -24.89 24.80 -8.96
C LEU A 17 -23.84 23.81 -9.52
N ILE A 18 -22.65 23.80 -8.96
CA ILE A 18 -21.73 22.69 -9.09
C ILE A 18 -22.42 21.56 -8.32
N ALA A 19 -23.04 20.64 -9.04
CA ALA A 19 -23.47 19.39 -8.45
C ALA A 19 -22.20 18.72 -7.92
N ASN A 20 -22.07 18.61 -6.61
CA ASN A 20 -21.12 17.70 -5.99
C ASN A 20 -21.55 16.32 -6.50
N GLU A 21 -20.73 15.67 -7.32
CA GLU A 21 -21.02 14.28 -7.71
C GLU A 21 -21.11 13.49 -6.41
N ALA A 22 -22.29 12.91 -6.18
CA ALA A 22 -22.49 12.08 -4.99
C ALA A 22 -21.51 10.91 -5.07
N CYS A 23 -20.79 10.65 -3.99
CA CYS A 23 -19.89 9.52 -3.91
C CYS A 23 -20.63 8.22 -4.30
N GLU A 24 -20.04 7.39 -5.14
CA GLU A 24 -20.62 6.12 -5.53
C GLU A 24 -20.13 5.00 -4.60
N PHE A 25 -21.07 4.21 -4.10
CA PHE A 25 -20.75 3.04 -3.30
C PHE A 25 -20.07 1.97 -4.14
N SER A 26 -19.20 1.20 -3.50
CA SER A 26 -18.51 0.08 -4.15
C SER A 26 -19.51 -0.98 -4.63
N ARG A 27 -19.11 -1.76 -5.62
CA ARG A 27 -19.90 -2.92 -6.12
C ARG A 27 -20.19 -3.98 -5.05
N TRP A 28 -19.48 -3.92 -3.92
CA TRP A 28 -19.67 -4.83 -2.79
C TRP A 28 -20.77 -4.36 -1.83
N GLY A 29 -21.32 -3.16 -2.07
CA GLY A 29 -22.39 -2.53 -1.29
C GLY A 29 -21.90 -1.52 -0.27
N GLU A 30 -22.86 -0.71 0.22
CA GLU A 30 -22.62 0.42 1.12
C GLU A 30 -21.86 0.07 2.42
N GLY A 31 -22.05 -1.16 2.92
CA GLY A 31 -21.40 -1.62 4.16
C GLY A 31 -20.02 -2.25 3.98
N ASP A 32 -19.49 -2.30 2.76
CA ASP A 32 -18.21 -2.95 2.50
C ASP A 32 -17.03 -2.17 3.10
N GLU A 33 -16.21 -2.88 3.84
CA GLU A 33 -15.01 -2.36 4.51
C GLU A 33 -13.71 -3.07 4.05
N ILE A 34 -13.78 -3.98 3.04
CA ILE A 34 -12.63 -4.82 2.65
C ILE A 34 -12.25 -4.73 1.17
N GLY A 35 -13.00 -3.98 0.37
CA GLY A 35 -12.66 -3.70 -1.02
C GLY A 35 -12.43 -4.95 -1.86
N ASN A 36 -11.37 -4.93 -2.66
CA ASN A 36 -11.07 -6.04 -3.56
C ASN A 36 -10.59 -7.32 -2.87
N ALA A 37 -10.37 -7.32 -1.54
CA ALA A 37 -10.21 -8.60 -0.83
C ALA A 37 -11.43 -9.52 -0.93
N ASN A 38 -12.61 -8.99 -1.27
CA ASN A 38 -13.80 -9.77 -1.62
C ASN A 38 -13.62 -10.71 -2.84
N LEU A 39 -12.60 -10.49 -3.66
CA LEU A 39 -12.25 -11.38 -4.79
C LEU A 39 -11.58 -12.68 -4.35
N ILE A 40 -11.02 -12.70 -3.14
CA ILE A 40 -10.35 -13.88 -2.61
C ILE A 40 -11.39 -14.87 -2.12
N ASN A 41 -11.37 -16.06 -2.68
CA ASN A 41 -12.29 -17.15 -2.34
C ASN A 41 -11.58 -18.51 -2.40
N ALA A 42 -12.26 -19.58 -2.01
CA ALA A 42 -11.67 -20.91 -1.95
C ALA A 42 -11.12 -21.39 -3.31
N GLU A 43 -11.78 -21.07 -4.41
CA GLU A 43 -11.35 -21.45 -5.76
C GLU A 43 -10.08 -20.69 -6.16
N SER A 44 -10.04 -19.36 -5.95
CA SER A 44 -8.86 -18.54 -6.26
C SER A 44 -7.64 -18.96 -5.44
N ILE A 45 -7.83 -19.31 -4.15
CA ILE A 45 -6.77 -19.82 -3.28
C ILE A 45 -6.24 -21.17 -3.78
N LEU A 46 -7.13 -22.10 -4.11
CA LEU A 46 -6.73 -23.40 -4.64
C LEU A 46 -5.99 -23.28 -5.98
N LYS A 47 -6.43 -22.36 -6.85
CA LYS A 47 -5.72 -22.04 -8.11
C LYS A 47 -4.33 -21.49 -7.81
N ALA A 48 -4.21 -20.52 -6.90
CA ALA A 48 -2.93 -19.92 -6.52
C ALA A 48 -1.97 -20.94 -5.88
N SER A 49 -2.46 -21.90 -5.10
CA SER A 49 -1.63 -22.92 -4.48
C SER A 49 -0.91 -23.84 -5.49
N GLN A 50 -1.41 -23.94 -6.72
CA GLN A 50 -0.78 -24.71 -7.81
C GLN A 50 0.48 -24.01 -8.38
N LEU A 51 0.77 -22.79 -7.97
CA LEU A 51 1.97 -22.06 -8.33
C LEU A 51 3.20 -22.52 -7.52
N ILE A 52 3.02 -23.32 -6.48
CA ILE A 52 4.12 -23.91 -5.73
C ILE A 52 4.78 -24.99 -6.59
N LYS A 53 6.02 -24.72 -7.04
CA LYS A 53 6.80 -25.62 -7.92
C LYS A 53 7.99 -26.22 -7.21
N THR A 54 8.69 -25.41 -6.43
CA THR A 54 9.93 -25.81 -5.75
C THR A 54 9.77 -25.96 -4.25
N GLY A 55 8.75 -25.33 -3.66
CA GLY A 55 8.54 -25.23 -2.22
C GLY A 55 9.47 -24.21 -1.54
N LYS A 56 10.23 -23.41 -2.31
CA LYS A 56 11.02 -22.31 -1.75
C LYS A 56 10.11 -21.19 -1.28
N ALA A 57 10.28 -20.79 -0.01
CA ALA A 57 9.57 -19.66 0.58
C ALA A 57 10.51 -18.45 0.66
N TYR A 58 9.97 -17.27 0.32
CA TYR A 58 10.66 -15.98 0.36
C TYR A 58 9.96 -15.08 1.37
N SER A 59 10.75 -14.48 2.27
CA SER A 59 10.26 -13.41 3.16
C SER A 59 10.28 -12.10 2.40
N LEU A 60 9.13 -11.46 2.28
CA LEU A 60 9.01 -10.18 1.57
C LEU A 60 9.11 -8.97 2.52
N GLY A 61 9.41 -9.18 3.78
CA GLY A 61 9.71 -8.12 4.74
C GLY A 61 11.20 -7.82 4.81
N VAL A 62 11.56 -6.60 5.22
CA VAL A 62 12.91 -6.23 5.64
C VAL A 62 12.99 -6.19 7.16
N ILE A 63 14.20 -6.29 7.71
CA ILE A 63 14.43 -6.09 9.15
C ILE A 63 14.20 -4.63 9.48
N ILE A 64 13.45 -4.39 10.56
CA ILE A 64 13.19 -3.05 11.07
C ILE A 64 13.73 -2.92 12.49
N ASP A 65 14.27 -1.74 12.79
CA ASP A 65 14.74 -1.35 14.12
C ASP A 65 14.58 0.17 14.33
N GLN A 66 15.13 0.68 15.42
CA GLN A 66 15.08 2.12 15.73
C GLN A 66 15.80 3.02 14.70
N ASN A 67 16.64 2.46 13.83
CA ASN A 67 17.36 3.19 12.79
C ASN A 67 16.70 3.01 11.40
N THR A 68 15.60 2.28 11.32
CA THR A 68 14.85 2.10 10.08
C THR A 68 14.54 3.44 9.45
N PRO A 69 15.00 3.70 8.21
CA PRO A 69 14.67 4.92 7.53
C PRO A 69 13.16 5.00 7.29
N ALA A 70 12.57 6.15 7.58
CA ALA A 70 11.13 6.32 7.50
C ALA A 70 10.76 7.76 7.15
N TYR A 71 9.58 7.93 6.54
CA TYR A 71 9.03 9.24 6.27
C TYR A 71 8.78 10.01 7.59
N PRO A 72 9.35 11.21 7.77
CA PRO A 72 9.18 11.97 9.00
C PRO A 72 7.71 12.31 9.31
N PRO A 73 7.25 12.27 10.56
CA PRO A 73 8.02 12.05 11.80
C PRO A 73 8.04 10.58 12.27
N ARG A 74 7.80 9.61 11.38
CA ARG A 74 7.68 8.19 11.75
C ARG A 74 8.97 7.68 12.39
N SER A 75 8.83 6.92 13.46
CA SER A 75 9.94 6.29 14.19
C SER A 75 9.41 5.08 14.96
N LEU A 76 10.31 4.23 15.43
CA LEU A 76 9.98 3.14 16.34
C LEU A 76 11.01 3.07 17.49
N SER A 77 10.57 2.47 18.59
CA SER A 77 11.40 2.15 19.75
C SER A 77 11.03 0.77 20.26
N LEU A 78 12.02 -0.05 20.53
CA LEU A 78 11.87 -1.37 21.13
C LEU A 78 12.69 -1.43 22.41
N GLN A 79 12.08 -1.92 23.51
CA GLN A 79 12.71 -2.12 24.79
C GLN A 79 12.44 -3.53 25.27
N VAL A 80 13.49 -4.28 25.58
CA VAL A 80 13.37 -5.58 26.22
C VAL A 80 13.29 -5.39 27.72
N VAL A 81 12.18 -5.80 28.32
CA VAL A 81 11.96 -5.75 29.76
C VAL A 81 12.31 -7.11 30.32
N GLN A 82 13.43 -7.18 31.05
CA GLN A 82 13.80 -8.37 31.77
C GLN A 82 13.21 -8.33 33.18
N PRO A 83 12.38 -9.28 33.59
CA PRO A 83 12.04 -9.45 34.98
C PRO A 83 13.31 -9.91 35.73
N THR A 84 14.08 -8.94 36.21
CA THR A 84 15.20 -9.27 37.09
C THR A 84 14.70 -10.05 38.27
N GLY A 85 15.47 -11.04 38.75
CA GLY A 85 15.16 -12.08 39.71
C GLY A 85 14.23 -11.81 40.91
N GLN A 86 13.78 -10.58 41.08
CA GLN A 86 12.79 -10.22 42.10
C GLN A 86 11.33 -10.49 41.70
N PHE A 87 11.01 -10.32 40.38
CA PHE A 87 9.64 -10.56 39.92
C PHE A 87 9.41 -11.99 39.40
N GLY A 88 10.45 -12.69 38.97
CA GLY A 88 10.33 -14.02 38.35
C GLY A 88 10.43 -15.17 39.34
N LYS A 89 11.23 -15.05 40.41
CA LYS A 89 11.56 -16.18 41.28
C LYS A 89 10.38 -16.73 42.07
N ASP A 90 9.44 -15.87 42.45
CA ASP A 90 8.27 -16.28 43.22
C ASP A 90 7.12 -16.80 42.35
N GLN A 91 7.02 -16.33 41.13
CA GLN A 91 5.99 -16.75 40.16
C GLN A 91 6.48 -17.87 39.20
N PHE A 92 7.77 -17.88 38.86
CA PHE A 92 8.36 -18.83 37.92
C PHE A 92 9.70 -19.34 38.45
N PRO A 93 9.68 -20.21 39.50
CA PRO A 93 10.92 -20.63 40.16
C PRO A 93 11.90 -21.42 39.27
N ASN A 94 11.42 -21.94 38.14
CA ASN A 94 12.21 -22.75 37.20
C ASN A 94 12.32 -22.12 35.78
N ALA A 95 11.92 -20.84 35.62
CA ALA A 95 11.93 -20.16 34.32
C ALA A 95 12.44 -18.72 34.43
N THR A 96 13.10 -18.27 33.38
CA THR A 96 13.41 -16.85 33.13
C THR A 96 12.73 -16.46 31.83
N TYR A 97 12.12 -15.29 31.79
CA TYR A 97 11.50 -14.77 30.59
C TYR A 97 11.93 -13.33 30.34
N ASN A 98 11.85 -12.92 29.07
CA ASN A 98 11.93 -11.53 28.64
C ASN A 98 10.57 -11.14 28.10
N ASP A 99 10.22 -9.88 28.28
CA ASP A 99 9.07 -9.25 27.65
C ASP A 99 9.55 -8.02 26.90
N ASP A 100 8.77 -7.51 25.96
CA ASP A 100 9.15 -6.33 25.19
C ASP A 100 8.04 -5.27 25.15
N VAL A 101 8.45 -4.04 24.94
CA VAL A 101 7.58 -2.89 24.70
C VAL A 101 7.94 -2.30 23.35
N PHE A 102 6.97 -2.25 22.45
CA PHE A 102 7.06 -1.60 21.17
C PHE A 102 6.27 -0.29 21.18
N GLN A 103 6.92 0.80 20.77
CA GLN A 103 6.28 2.07 20.50
C GLN A 103 6.71 2.57 19.13
N GLY A 104 5.76 2.76 18.20
CA GLY A 104 6.11 3.17 16.85
C GLY A 104 4.90 3.41 15.97
N TRP A 105 5.17 3.84 14.75
CA TRP A 105 4.19 3.96 13.68
C TRP A 105 4.06 2.64 12.95
N PHE A 106 2.83 2.20 12.66
CA PHE A 106 2.59 1.00 11.84
C PHE A 106 2.97 1.19 10.36
N GLY A 107 3.10 2.43 9.90
CA GLY A 107 3.58 2.76 8.56
C GLY A 107 5.10 2.93 8.49
N ILE A 108 5.88 2.04 9.12
CA ILE A 108 7.34 2.03 9.09
C ILE A 108 7.85 0.69 8.59
N GLY A 109 8.82 0.71 7.68
CA GLY A 109 9.31 -0.52 7.02
C GLY A 109 8.24 -1.18 6.15
N PRO A 110 8.27 -2.53 6.02
CA PRO A 110 7.29 -3.26 5.22
C PRO A 110 5.90 -3.08 5.81
N GLN A 111 4.97 -2.56 5.03
CA GLN A 111 3.66 -2.19 5.52
C GLN A 111 2.55 -2.50 4.53
N ILE A 112 1.33 -2.66 5.05
CA ILE A 112 0.09 -2.61 4.29
C ILE A 112 -0.66 -1.34 4.66
N ASP A 113 -1.10 -0.60 3.65
CA ASP A 113 -2.01 0.51 3.79
C ASP A 113 -3.44 0.02 3.64
N GLY A 114 -4.22 0.23 4.72
CA GLY A 114 -5.63 -0.12 4.75
C GLY A 114 -6.50 0.91 4.03
N LEU A 115 -7.77 0.57 3.83
CA LEU A 115 -8.71 1.40 3.08
C LEU A 115 -9.08 2.71 3.80
N GLY A 116 -8.74 2.85 5.08
CA GLY A 116 -8.86 4.09 5.85
C GLY A 116 -7.59 4.94 5.86
N HIS A 117 -6.59 4.65 4.99
CA HIS A 117 -5.32 5.39 4.99
C HIS A 117 -5.39 6.70 4.21
N ILE A 118 -5.99 6.69 3.03
CA ILE A 118 -6.11 7.87 2.16
C ILE A 118 -7.58 8.13 1.86
N GLY A 119 -7.99 9.38 2.00
CA GLY A 119 -9.26 9.93 1.55
C GLY A 119 -9.04 11.08 0.57
N ASP A 120 -10.10 11.57 -0.04
CA ASP A 120 -10.09 12.74 -0.88
C ASP A 120 -9.94 14.06 -0.06
N PRO A 121 -9.82 15.24 -0.71
CA PRO A 121 -9.71 16.53 0.01
C PRO A 121 -10.90 16.87 0.92
N ASP A 122 -12.07 16.29 0.70
CA ASP A 122 -13.27 16.47 1.52
C ASP A 122 -13.34 15.46 2.68
N ALA A 123 -12.31 14.64 2.84
CA ALA A 123 -12.16 13.56 3.81
C ALA A 123 -13.16 12.40 3.58
N VAL A 124 -13.50 12.13 2.33
CA VAL A 124 -14.26 10.93 1.94
C VAL A 124 -13.25 9.81 1.65
N PHE A 125 -13.37 8.74 2.41
CA PHE A 125 -12.56 7.52 2.27
C PHE A 125 -13.27 6.49 1.39
N TYR A 126 -12.59 5.35 1.16
CA TYR A 126 -13.16 4.25 0.39
C TYR A 126 -14.63 4.00 0.75
N ASN A 127 -15.44 3.68 -0.26
CA ASN A 127 -16.86 3.33 -0.13
C ASN A 127 -17.69 4.42 0.58
N CYS A 128 -17.36 5.70 0.35
CA CYS A 128 -18.09 6.86 0.85
C CYS A 128 -18.10 7.04 2.38
N PHE A 129 -17.20 6.40 3.09
CA PHE A 129 -17.09 6.63 4.54
C PHE A 129 -16.58 8.05 4.83
N ASP A 130 -17.34 8.83 5.59
CA ASP A 130 -16.93 10.17 6.04
C ASP A 130 -15.86 10.07 7.12
N GLY A 131 -14.67 10.60 6.83
CA GLY A 131 -13.55 10.61 7.77
C GLY A 131 -13.85 11.31 9.08
N LYS A 132 -14.74 12.30 9.09
CA LYS A 132 -15.15 13.00 10.32
C LYS A 132 -15.95 12.10 11.27
N GLU A 133 -16.62 11.08 10.72
CA GLU A 133 -17.38 10.12 11.50
C GLU A 133 -16.54 8.91 11.93
N ILE A 134 -15.64 8.43 11.03
CA ILE A 134 -14.91 7.19 11.25
C ILE A 134 -13.56 7.38 11.94
N SER A 135 -12.90 8.55 11.79
CA SER A 135 -11.55 8.78 12.32
C SER A 135 -11.61 9.35 13.75
N GLN A 136 -11.25 8.53 14.72
CA GLN A 136 -11.18 8.93 16.13
C GLN A 136 -9.73 8.86 16.62
N ILE A 137 -9.41 9.62 17.66
CA ILE A 137 -8.07 9.61 18.28
C ILE A 137 -7.68 8.23 18.83
N THR A 138 -8.66 7.39 19.09
CA THR A 138 -8.50 6.01 19.60
C THR A 138 -8.43 4.95 18.48
N GLY A 139 -8.49 5.38 17.23
CA GLY A 139 -8.47 4.51 16.04
C GLY A 139 -9.71 4.67 15.16
N LEU A 140 -9.68 4.06 14.00
CA LEU A 140 -10.79 4.04 13.06
C LEU A 140 -11.95 3.19 13.61
N THR A 141 -13.19 3.66 13.40
CA THR A 141 -14.41 2.88 13.71
C THR A 141 -14.88 2.05 12.50
N LYS A 142 -14.40 2.38 11.31
CA LYS A 142 -14.61 1.70 10.04
C LYS A 142 -13.31 1.61 9.28
N LEU A 143 -13.18 0.71 8.31
CA LEU A 143 -12.01 0.54 7.44
C LEU A 143 -10.70 0.19 8.17
N GLY A 144 -10.76 -0.24 9.43
CA GLY A 144 -9.57 -0.60 10.19
C GLY A 144 -8.91 -1.90 9.68
N ILE A 145 -7.62 -2.02 9.94
CA ILE A 145 -6.78 -3.17 9.52
C ILE A 145 -7.35 -4.52 10.00
N GLU A 146 -8.02 -4.54 11.15
CA GLU A 146 -8.63 -5.77 11.68
C GLU A 146 -9.72 -6.36 10.77
N LYS A 147 -10.23 -5.58 9.82
CA LYS A 147 -11.24 -6.03 8.85
C LYS A 147 -10.63 -6.85 7.72
N ILE A 148 -9.38 -6.60 7.36
CA ILE A 148 -8.71 -7.25 6.24
C ILE A 148 -8.65 -8.76 6.48
N PRO A 149 -9.24 -9.59 5.59
CA PRO A 149 -9.13 -11.04 5.71
C PRO A 149 -7.69 -11.50 5.39
N PRO A 150 -7.34 -12.78 5.61
CA PRO A 150 -6.11 -13.32 5.08
C PRO A 150 -6.04 -13.13 3.55
N LEU A 151 -5.00 -12.47 3.07
CA LEU A 151 -4.73 -12.29 1.65
C LEU A 151 -3.91 -13.48 1.16
N VAL A 152 -4.57 -14.45 0.55
CA VAL A 152 -3.96 -15.63 -0.06
C VAL A 152 -4.37 -15.65 -1.53
N ALA A 153 -3.43 -15.34 -2.41
CA ALA A 153 -3.73 -15.07 -3.82
C ALA A 153 -2.55 -15.44 -4.73
N ARG A 154 -2.77 -15.36 -6.04
CA ARG A 154 -1.67 -15.33 -6.99
C ARG A 154 -0.88 -14.02 -6.81
N GLY A 155 0.41 -14.12 -6.53
CA GLY A 155 1.35 -13.01 -6.52
C GLY A 155 2.08 -12.90 -7.84
N LEU A 156 2.27 -11.67 -8.33
CA LEU A 156 3.08 -11.35 -9.50
C LEU A 156 4.22 -10.42 -9.10
N LEU A 157 5.45 -10.78 -9.48
CA LEU A 157 6.58 -9.86 -9.45
C LEU A 157 6.79 -9.27 -10.85
N ILE A 158 6.58 -7.98 -11.01
CA ILE A 158 6.84 -7.25 -12.25
C ILE A 158 8.21 -6.57 -12.14
N ASN A 159 9.22 -7.13 -12.80
CA ASN A 159 10.60 -6.64 -12.72
C ASN A 159 10.82 -5.46 -13.66
N ILE A 160 10.68 -4.25 -13.12
CA ILE A 160 10.88 -2.99 -13.84
C ILE A 160 12.35 -2.69 -14.06
N ALA A 161 13.23 -2.97 -13.08
CA ALA A 161 14.66 -2.75 -13.20
C ALA A 161 15.25 -3.54 -14.39
N ALA A 162 14.87 -4.82 -14.54
CA ALA A 162 15.29 -5.65 -15.67
C ALA A 162 14.86 -5.09 -17.03
N VAL A 163 13.64 -4.58 -17.15
CA VAL A 163 13.12 -4.00 -18.40
C VAL A 163 13.84 -2.69 -18.75
N LYS A 164 14.19 -1.89 -17.75
CA LYS A 164 14.97 -0.67 -17.94
C LYS A 164 16.47 -0.95 -18.09
N LYS A 165 16.92 -2.20 -17.84
CA LYS A 165 18.32 -2.65 -17.90
C LYS A 165 19.23 -1.90 -16.94
N VAL A 166 18.77 -1.74 -15.73
CA VAL A 166 19.49 -1.13 -14.60
C VAL A 166 19.42 -2.06 -13.38
N ASP A 167 20.34 -1.90 -12.45
CA ASP A 167 20.31 -2.61 -11.19
C ASP A 167 19.18 -2.09 -10.30
N HIS A 168 18.98 -0.77 -10.29
CA HIS A 168 17.88 -0.10 -9.62
C HIS A 168 17.45 1.18 -10.37
N LEU A 169 16.21 1.62 -10.13
CA LEU A 169 15.74 2.93 -10.53
C LEU A 169 16.21 3.99 -9.51
N GLU A 170 16.20 5.26 -9.93
CA GLU A 170 16.59 6.38 -9.08
C GLU A 170 15.37 7.07 -8.44
N ALA A 171 15.61 7.79 -7.32
CA ALA A 171 14.59 8.62 -6.69
C ALA A 171 14.00 9.64 -7.70
N GLY A 172 12.68 9.77 -7.72
CA GLY A 172 11.98 10.63 -8.69
C GLY A 172 11.83 10.02 -10.09
N GLU A 173 12.39 8.84 -10.34
CA GLU A 173 12.19 8.13 -11.60
C GLU A 173 10.85 7.42 -11.62
N THR A 174 10.10 7.61 -12.71
CA THR A 174 8.82 6.93 -12.90
C THR A 174 8.93 5.73 -13.81
N PHE A 175 8.06 4.76 -13.62
CA PHE A 175 7.76 3.75 -14.62
C PHE A 175 6.27 3.84 -15.01
N ASN A 176 6.03 3.80 -16.31
CA ASN A 176 4.72 4.01 -16.90
C ASN A 176 4.12 2.70 -17.44
N LEU A 177 2.89 2.77 -17.93
CA LEU A 177 2.17 1.59 -18.44
C LEU A 177 2.91 0.88 -19.59
N ARG A 178 3.71 1.59 -20.39
CA ARG A 178 4.54 0.96 -21.43
C ARG A 178 5.62 0.07 -20.83
N ASP A 179 6.26 0.53 -19.76
CA ASP A 179 7.28 -0.24 -19.03
C ASP A 179 6.66 -1.48 -18.39
N VAL A 180 5.51 -1.33 -17.72
CA VAL A 180 4.76 -2.44 -17.14
C VAL A 180 4.38 -3.46 -18.22
N LYS A 181 3.79 -3.04 -19.34
CA LYS A 181 3.43 -3.95 -20.45
C LYS A 181 4.65 -4.61 -21.10
N ARG A 182 5.82 -3.97 -21.10
CA ARG A 182 7.07 -4.59 -21.54
C ARG A 182 7.54 -5.67 -20.60
N ALA A 183 7.48 -5.41 -19.27
CA ALA A 183 7.85 -6.38 -18.24
C ALA A 183 6.94 -7.61 -18.29
N LEU A 184 5.63 -7.42 -18.34
CA LEU A 184 4.66 -8.51 -18.46
C LEU A 184 4.94 -9.40 -19.68
N ARG A 185 5.23 -8.80 -20.84
CA ARG A 185 5.61 -9.58 -22.04
C ARG A 185 6.95 -10.30 -21.89
N ALA A 186 7.95 -9.63 -21.33
CA ALA A 186 9.28 -10.23 -21.14
C ALA A 186 9.25 -11.42 -20.16
N GLN A 187 8.41 -11.35 -19.14
CA GLN A 187 8.22 -12.39 -18.15
C GLN A 187 7.16 -13.44 -18.54
N ASN A 188 6.47 -13.21 -19.69
CA ASN A 188 5.38 -14.06 -20.20
C ASN A 188 4.25 -14.28 -19.17
N ILE A 189 3.84 -13.21 -18.50
CA ILE A 189 2.75 -13.17 -17.51
C ILE A 189 1.71 -12.12 -17.88
N SER A 190 0.51 -12.25 -17.29
CA SER A 190 -0.57 -11.28 -17.42
C SER A 190 -1.22 -11.03 -16.08
N VAL A 191 -1.69 -9.80 -15.85
CA VAL A 191 -2.46 -9.43 -14.66
C VAL A 191 -3.90 -9.89 -14.81
N GLU A 192 -4.41 -10.61 -13.83
CA GLU A 192 -5.79 -11.09 -13.73
C GLU A 192 -6.48 -10.49 -12.50
N SER A 193 -7.81 -10.54 -12.49
CA SER A 193 -8.62 -10.15 -11.34
C SER A 193 -8.29 -11.02 -10.13
N GLY A 194 -8.12 -10.41 -8.96
CA GLY A 194 -7.76 -11.10 -7.73
C GLY A 194 -6.27 -11.26 -7.46
N ASP A 195 -5.39 -10.78 -8.35
CA ASP A 195 -3.94 -10.84 -8.15
C ASP A 195 -3.45 -9.86 -7.07
N VAL A 196 -2.28 -10.19 -6.50
CA VAL A 196 -1.41 -9.25 -5.79
C VAL A 196 -0.22 -8.93 -6.69
N VAL A 197 -0.09 -7.67 -7.12
CA VAL A 197 0.97 -7.22 -8.03
C VAL A 197 2.05 -6.49 -7.25
N ILE A 198 3.30 -6.92 -7.37
CA ILE A 198 4.44 -6.32 -6.70
C ILE A 198 5.47 -5.89 -7.75
N PHE A 199 5.89 -4.62 -7.70
CA PHE A 199 6.93 -4.10 -8.57
C PHE A 199 8.31 -4.25 -7.93
N HIS A 200 9.26 -4.70 -8.71
CA HIS A 200 10.68 -4.70 -8.37
C HIS A 200 11.37 -3.55 -9.12
N THR A 201 11.83 -2.57 -8.37
CA THR A 201 12.60 -1.43 -8.87
C THR A 201 14.08 -1.53 -8.54
N GLY A 202 14.47 -2.46 -7.66
CA GLY A 202 15.81 -2.60 -7.09
C GLY A 202 16.09 -1.61 -5.95
N TRP A 203 15.21 -0.64 -5.68
CA TRP A 203 15.45 0.45 -4.75
C TRP A 203 15.82 -0.04 -3.34
N THR A 204 15.00 -0.91 -2.75
CA THR A 204 15.29 -1.48 -1.41
C THR A 204 16.50 -2.40 -1.42
N GLN A 205 16.64 -3.27 -2.42
CA GLN A 205 17.76 -4.20 -2.51
C GLN A 205 19.12 -3.48 -2.51
N TYR A 206 19.23 -2.36 -3.21
CA TYR A 206 20.50 -1.67 -3.41
C TYR A 206 20.73 -0.47 -2.48
N LYS A 207 19.67 0.10 -1.87
CA LYS A 207 19.79 1.34 -1.11
C LYS A 207 19.46 1.22 0.39
N TYR A 208 18.56 0.32 0.79
CA TYR A 208 18.05 0.27 2.16
C TYR A 208 19.16 0.17 3.22
N ASP A 209 20.07 -0.77 3.07
CA ASP A 209 21.18 -0.98 4.01
C ASP A 209 22.43 -0.19 3.66
N THR A 210 22.64 0.15 2.38
CA THR A 210 23.88 0.77 1.90
C THR A 210 23.86 2.28 1.94
N ASN A 211 22.68 2.89 1.75
CA ASN A 211 22.49 4.33 1.80
C ASN A 211 21.07 4.67 2.29
N PRO A 212 20.76 4.44 3.57
CA PRO A 212 19.42 4.63 4.14
C PRO A 212 18.93 6.07 4.08
N GLU A 213 19.82 7.07 4.08
CA GLU A 213 19.47 8.48 3.94
C GLU A 213 18.92 8.77 2.54
N GLU A 214 19.61 8.32 1.49
CA GLU A 214 19.13 8.42 0.12
C GLU A 214 17.84 7.63 -0.07
N TRP A 215 17.77 6.40 0.46
CA TRP A 215 16.60 5.56 0.38
C TRP A 215 15.35 6.27 0.94
N GLY A 216 15.47 6.95 2.09
CA GLY A 216 14.36 7.66 2.74
C GLY A 216 14.06 9.05 2.17
N SER A 217 14.95 9.64 1.35
CA SER A 217 14.77 10.99 0.81
C SER A 217 13.88 11.06 -0.43
N GLY A 218 13.69 9.94 -1.13
CA GLY A 218 12.88 9.85 -2.34
C GLY A 218 12.59 8.40 -2.71
N ALA A 219 11.81 8.20 -3.77
CA ALA A 219 11.51 6.87 -4.27
C ALA A 219 11.19 6.91 -5.78
N PRO A 220 11.61 5.90 -6.55
CA PRO A 220 10.98 5.65 -7.84
C PRO A 220 9.54 5.16 -7.63
N GLY A 221 8.65 5.38 -8.60
CA GLY A 221 7.27 4.97 -8.42
C GLY A 221 6.44 4.93 -9.69
N ILE A 222 5.17 4.54 -9.53
CA ILE A 222 4.20 4.42 -10.62
C ILE A 222 3.71 5.79 -11.11
N THR A 223 3.23 5.81 -12.36
CA THR A 223 2.38 6.90 -12.83
C THR A 223 0.90 6.61 -12.54
N PRO A 224 0.02 7.64 -12.47
CA PRO A 224 -1.43 7.44 -12.28
C PRO A 224 -2.04 6.47 -13.31
N GLU A 225 -1.54 6.47 -14.54
CA GLU A 225 -1.98 5.55 -15.60
C GLU A 225 -1.74 4.07 -15.23
N VAL A 226 -0.66 3.77 -14.49
CA VAL A 226 -0.39 2.41 -14.00
C VAL A 226 -1.38 2.04 -12.91
N ALA A 227 -1.67 2.95 -11.97
CA ALA A 227 -2.67 2.73 -10.93
C ALA A 227 -4.05 2.45 -11.54
N SER A 228 -4.50 3.28 -12.49
CA SER A 228 -5.77 3.07 -13.20
C SER A 228 -5.83 1.74 -13.95
N TYR A 229 -4.74 1.36 -14.64
CA TYR A 229 -4.66 0.06 -15.32
C TYR A 229 -4.81 -1.12 -14.35
N LEU A 230 -4.19 -1.04 -13.17
CA LEU A 230 -4.31 -2.12 -12.16
C LEU A 230 -5.68 -2.13 -11.50
N ALA A 231 -6.31 -0.98 -11.32
CA ALA A 231 -7.69 -0.86 -10.86
C ALA A 231 -8.67 -1.50 -11.87
N GLU A 232 -8.51 -1.21 -13.17
CA GLU A 232 -9.28 -1.86 -14.25
C GLU A 232 -9.07 -3.39 -14.28
N LYS A 233 -7.91 -3.86 -13.84
CA LYS A 233 -7.61 -5.30 -13.70
C LYS A 233 -8.18 -5.93 -12.44
N GLU A 234 -8.76 -5.12 -11.55
CA GLU A 234 -9.37 -5.57 -10.30
C GLU A 234 -8.40 -6.36 -9.42
N VAL A 235 -7.17 -5.87 -9.26
CA VAL A 235 -6.20 -6.51 -8.38
C VAL A 235 -6.61 -6.32 -6.90
N VAL A 236 -6.14 -7.20 -6.02
CA VAL A 236 -6.41 -7.10 -4.57
C VAL A 236 -5.48 -6.11 -3.90
N ALA A 237 -4.21 -6.15 -4.28
CA ALA A 237 -3.20 -5.26 -3.72
C ALA A 237 -2.13 -4.94 -4.77
N VAL A 238 -1.51 -3.77 -4.62
CA VAL A 238 -0.37 -3.33 -5.42
C VAL A 238 0.77 -3.01 -4.46
N GLY A 239 1.94 -3.57 -4.70
CA GLY A 239 3.12 -3.32 -3.88
C GLY A 239 4.34 -2.90 -4.68
N ALA A 240 5.36 -2.41 -3.96
CA ALA A 240 6.68 -2.14 -4.49
C ALA A 240 7.77 -2.31 -3.42
N ASP A 241 9.00 -2.41 -3.88
CA ASP A 241 10.18 -2.36 -3.03
C ASP A 241 10.61 -0.93 -2.67
N THR A 242 9.68 0.01 -2.69
CA THR A 242 9.88 1.41 -2.32
C THR A 242 9.04 1.77 -1.10
N TRP A 243 9.44 2.80 -0.34
CA TRP A 243 8.70 3.28 0.83
C TRP A 243 7.46 4.14 0.48
N SER A 244 7.29 4.43 -0.80
CA SER A 244 6.09 4.99 -1.40
C SER A 244 5.89 4.30 -2.74
N LEU A 245 4.69 3.80 -3.00
CA LEU A 245 4.32 3.25 -4.32
C LEU A 245 4.30 4.35 -5.38
N ASP A 246 3.86 5.55 -5.02
CA ASP A 246 3.95 6.74 -5.86
C ASP A 246 5.39 7.27 -5.89
N VAL A 247 5.76 7.90 -6.99
CA VAL A 247 7.06 8.52 -7.16
C VAL A 247 7.28 9.70 -6.19
N VAL A 248 8.45 9.75 -5.57
CA VAL A 248 8.87 10.87 -4.70
C VAL A 248 10.21 11.42 -5.18
N PRO A 249 10.31 12.73 -5.47
CA PRO A 249 9.28 13.76 -5.41
C PRO A 249 8.15 13.52 -6.45
N PRO A 250 6.93 14.03 -6.18
CA PRO A 250 5.78 13.82 -7.06
C PRO A 250 5.97 14.51 -8.42
N ILE A 251 5.37 13.94 -9.48
CA ILE A 251 5.41 14.51 -10.84
C ILE A 251 4.85 15.93 -10.86
N LYS A 252 3.76 16.15 -10.13
CA LYS A 252 3.14 17.46 -9.93
C LYS A 252 3.11 17.78 -8.44
N ALA A 253 3.72 18.88 -8.05
CA ALA A 253 3.90 19.27 -6.65
C ALA A 253 2.57 19.44 -5.88
N ASN A 254 1.47 19.73 -6.56
CA ASN A 254 0.14 19.91 -5.98
C ASN A 254 -0.72 18.63 -6.01
N GLU A 255 -0.21 17.53 -6.54
CA GLU A 255 -0.89 16.23 -6.62
C GLU A 255 0.04 15.14 -6.04
N PRO A 256 0.31 15.16 -4.74
CA PRO A 256 1.10 14.10 -4.11
C PRO A 256 0.26 12.81 -4.03
N TYR A 257 0.90 11.68 -4.28
CA TYR A 257 0.32 10.33 -4.09
C TYR A 257 -0.97 10.04 -4.87
N PRO A 258 -1.06 10.38 -6.18
CA PRO A 258 -2.27 10.12 -6.96
C PRO A 258 -2.58 8.62 -7.12
N GLY A 259 -1.56 7.76 -7.11
CA GLY A 259 -1.73 6.32 -7.14
C GLY A 259 -2.45 5.79 -5.90
N HIS A 260 -2.16 6.35 -4.72
CA HIS A 260 -2.88 6.00 -3.48
C HIS A 260 -4.36 6.35 -3.58
N GLY A 261 -4.71 7.54 -4.07
CA GLY A 261 -6.11 7.94 -4.27
C GLY A 261 -6.84 6.96 -5.18
N ILE A 262 -6.29 6.70 -6.37
CA ILE A 262 -6.87 5.79 -7.36
C ILE A 262 -7.01 4.37 -6.80
N LEU A 263 -5.99 3.83 -6.16
CA LEU A 263 -6.01 2.44 -5.68
C LEU A 263 -6.87 2.28 -4.43
N ILE A 264 -6.57 3.04 -3.37
CA ILE A 264 -7.20 2.85 -2.06
C ILE A 264 -8.60 3.45 -2.04
N GLN A 265 -8.69 4.77 -2.27
CA GLN A 265 -9.92 5.53 -2.03
C GLN A 265 -10.99 5.21 -3.08
N GLU A 266 -10.62 5.21 -4.37
CA GLU A 266 -11.59 5.01 -5.45
C GLU A 266 -11.93 3.53 -5.69
N ASN A 267 -10.94 2.62 -5.53
CA ASN A 267 -11.08 1.22 -6.00
C ASN A 267 -10.96 0.14 -4.92
N GLY A 268 -10.68 0.48 -3.65
CA GLY A 268 -10.61 -0.48 -2.56
C GLY A 268 -9.47 -1.50 -2.71
N ILE A 269 -8.33 -1.08 -3.26
CA ILE A 269 -7.13 -1.87 -3.49
C ILE A 269 -6.09 -1.50 -2.45
N TYR A 270 -5.54 -2.48 -1.75
CA TYR A 270 -4.50 -2.25 -0.74
C TYR A 270 -3.16 -1.88 -1.37
N ILE A 271 -2.35 -1.11 -0.64
CA ILE A 271 -0.97 -0.84 -1.03
C ILE A 271 -0.01 -1.56 -0.09
N LEU A 272 1.06 -2.13 -0.65
CA LEU A 272 2.14 -2.82 0.08
C LEU A 272 3.45 -2.10 -0.22
N GLU A 273 4.09 -1.54 0.80
CA GLU A 273 5.31 -0.74 0.63
C GLU A 273 6.52 -1.37 1.33
N THR A 274 7.71 -0.97 0.91
CA THR A 274 9.01 -1.44 1.46
C THR A 274 9.17 -2.96 1.37
N MET A 275 8.73 -3.55 0.26
CA MET A 275 8.81 -5.00 0.07
C MET A 275 10.23 -5.45 -0.26
N ASN A 276 10.68 -6.54 0.34
CA ASN A 276 11.94 -7.19 -0.04
C ASN A 276 11.72 -8.12 -1.24
N THR A 277 11.96 -7.59 -2.43
CA THR A 277 11.71 -8.31 -3.69
C THR A 277 12.99 -8.86 -4.34
N GLY A 278 14.16 -8.55 -3.80
CA GLY A 278 15.46 -8.86 -4.42
C GLY A 278 15.63 -10.34 -4.71
N GLU A 279 15.42 -11.21 -3.72
CA GLU A 279 15.61 -12.65 -3.88
C GLU A 279 14.67 -13.28 -4.91
N LEU A 280 13.41 -12.79 -5.01
CA LEU A 280 12.48 -13.20 -6.07
C LEU A 280 12.98 -12.79 -7.46
N ALA A 281 13.52 -11.56 -7.57
CA ALA A 281 14.07 -11.05 -8.83
C ALA A 281 15.31 -11.81 -9.27
N ASP A 282 16.24 -12.09 -8.35
CA ASP A 282 17.47 -12.84 -8.59
C ASP A 282 17.18 -14.30 -9.06
N ASP A 283 16.17 -14.92 -8.46
CA ASP A 283 15.71 -16.26 -8.84
C ASP A 283 14.79 -16.27 -10.07
N ASN A 284 14.48 -15.11 -10.65
CA ASN A 284 13.56 -14.95 -11.78
C ASN A 284 12.16 -15.53 -11.52
N VAL A 285 11.67 -15.44 -10.29
CA VAL A 285 10.32 -15.88 -9.91
C VAL A 285 9.32 -14.76 -10.16
N SER A 286 8.48 -14.93 -11.18
CA SER A 286 7.50 -13.92 -11.59
C SER A 286 6.08 -14.21 -11.08
N GLU A 287 5.77 -15.49 -10.76
CA GLU A 287 4.48 -15.93 -10.25
C GLU A 287 4.69 -16.84 -9.05
N PHE A 288 3.90 -16.64 -8.00
CA PHE A 288 4.03 -17.38 -6.74
C PHE A 288 2.71 -17.39 -5.98
N LEU A 289 2.58 -18.29 -5.00
CA LEU A 289 1.53 -18.16 -3.98
C LEU A 289 1.92 -17.04 -3.03
N PHE A 290 1.12 -15.97 -2.99
CA PHE A 290 1.23 -14.87 -2.02
C PHE A 290 0.41 -15.17 -0.77
N VAL A 291 1.01 -14.97 0.41
CA VAL A 291 0.34 -15.19 1.71
C VAL A 291 0.64 -14.01 2.64
N LEU A 292 -0.41 -13.37 3.12
CA LEU A 292 -0.35 -12.30 4.13
C LEU A 292 -1.53 -12.40 5.09
N GLY A 293 -1.27 -12.48 6.38
CA GLY A 293 -2.26 -12.31 7.45
C GLY A 293 -1.89 -11.08 8.28
N PRO A 294 -2.47 -9.90 8.03
CA PRO A 294 -2.17 -8.70 8.81
C PRO A 294 -2.55 -8.89 10.29
N ALA A 295 -1.76 -8.33 11.21
CA ALA A 295 -2.10 -8.32 12.62
C ALA A 295 -3.42 -7.58 12.86
N LYS A 296 -4.30 -8.16 13.70
CA LYS A 296 -5.66 -7.68 13.93
C LYS A 296 -5.69 -6.57 15.00
N VAL A 297 -5.03 -5.44 14.72
CA VAL A 297 -5.08 -4.27 15.60
C VAL A 297 -6.30 -3.42 15.24
N ARG A 298 -7.26 -3.39 16.15
CA ARG A 298 -8.55 -2.70 15.93
C ARG A 298 -8.35 -1.21 15.70
N GLY A 299 -8.90 -0.71 14.60
CA GLY A 299 -8.88 0.69 14.23
C GLY A 299 -7.53 1.20 13.76
N ALA A 300 -6.54 0.32 13.56
CA ALA A 300 -5.29 0.71 12.93
C ALA A 300 -5.51 1.03 11.45
N VAL A 301 -4.77 2.02 10.95
CA VAL A 301 -4.83 2.53 9.58
C VAL A 301 -3.90 1.74 8.65
N GLN A 302 -2.73 1.39 9.17
CA GLN A 302 -1.65 0.68 8.51
C GLN A 302 -1.18 -0.45 9.42
N MET A 303 -0.37 -1.38 8.89
CA MET A 303 0.24 -2.43 9.70
C MET A 303 1.60 -2.82 9.14
N ILE A 304 2.57 -2.98 10.03
CA ILE A 304 3.85 -3.63 9.70
C ILE A 304 3.55 -5.07 9.30
N ILE A 305 4.13 -5.53 8.21
CA ILE A 305 3.86 -6.86 7.65
C ILE A 305 5.16 -7.59 7.28
N ASN A 306 5.07 -8.90 7.19
CA ASN A 306 6.06 -9.76 6.55
C ASN A 306 5.33 -10.76 5.67
N PRO A 307 4.92 -10.39 4.45
CA PRO A 307 4.28 -11.33 3.53
C PRO A 307 5.25 -12.41 3.08
N ILE A 308 4.70 -13.52 2.63
CA ILE A 308 5.47 -14.67 2.15
C ILE A 308 5.08 -14.94 0.70
N ALA A 309 6.09 -15.12 -0.15
CA ALA A 309 5.94 -15.73 -1.47
C ALA A 309 6.42 -17.17 -1.43
N ILE A 310 5.68 -18.09 -2.05
CA ILE A 310 6.04 -19.52 -2.12
C ILE A 310 5.99 -19.96 -3.60
N ASN A 311 7.13 -20.47 -4.10
CA ASN A 311 7.26 -20.96 -5.47
C ASN A 311 7.50 -22.46 -5.55
#